data_5f209f5789dca43c2149bd12f1a23e77
#
_entry.id   5f209f5789dca43c2149bd12f1a23e77
#
_cell.length_a   1.000
_cell.length_b   1.000
_cell.length_c   1.000
_cell.angle_alpha   90.00
_cell.angle_beta   90.00
_cell.angle_gamma   90.00
#
_symmetry.space_group_name_H-M   'P 1'
#
loop_
_entity.id
_entity.type
_entity.pdbx_description
1 polymer ?
#
loop_
_entity_poly.entity_id
_entity_poly.type
_entity_poly.pdbx_seq_one_letter_code
_entity_poly.pdbx_strand_id
1 'polypeptide(L)'
;MQGWRKRQEDAHIAAVSQGDKKDIDVFGVFDGHGGKEISKFVSNHFTQELIINKNLPVDMTLALKETFIKMDEIMQTPESVEEIKKYARMSKEEDDLQSKNEPPNSQMQLISQLMAQKDPESNDISMRTGCTACVMSIDETNKKLYFANAGDSRVVMCRAGTAEAMSEDHKPEMDSEKIRIYKADGWISDGRVKGNLNLTRGFGDLEYKQNKKLKPEDQMITANPDIKVIDYKDDIDFVIIGCDGIWDCLQNQEACDFVIKRLKDKPDIQICKIIEEMLDSIVATDLYNETGVGCDNMTCAVIVFKKDKK
;
A
#
# COMPACT_ATOMS: atom_id res chain seq x y z
N MET A 1 9.04 8.31 3.40
CA MET A 1 10.55 8.40 3.35
C MET A 1 11.06 7.35 2.36
N GLN A 2 12.06 7.69 1.55
CA GLN A 2 12.62 6.73 0.57
C GLN A 2 13.50 5.65 1.21
N GLY A 3 13.99 5.90 2.42
CA GLY A 3 14.98 5.02 3.04
C GLY A 3 16.26 4.94 2.22
N TRP A 4 16.81 3.73 2.12
CA TRP A 4 18.04 3.47 1.37
C TRP A 4 17.79 2.84 -0.02
N ARG A 5 16.51 2.76 -0.42
CA ARG A 5 16.14 2.30 -1.76
C ARG A 5 16.50 3.34 -2.82
N LYS A 6 16.74 2.90 -4.03
CA LYS A 6 17.04 3.80 -5.17
C LYS A 6 15.85 4.68 -5.55
N ARG A 7 14.63 4.19 -5.34
CA ARG A 7 13.38 4.85 -5.71
C ARG A 7 12.40 4.83 -4.56
N GLN A 8 11.50 5.80 -4.56
CA GLN A 8 10.27 5.76 -3.76
C GLN A 8 9.18 5.16 -4.64
N GLU A 9 8.78 3.93 -4.36
CA GLU A 9 7.75 3.21 -5.10
C GLU A 9 6.38 3.23 -4.40
N ASP A 10 6.33 3.67 -3.13
CA ASP A 10 5.09 3.83 -2.38
C ASP A 10 4.28 5.04 -2.82
N ALA A 11 2.96 4.94 -2.67
CA ALA A 11 2.03 6.05 -2.80
C ALA A 11 0.97 6.00 -1.67
N HIS A 12 0.25 7.10 -1.47
CA HIS A 12 -0.79 7.18 -0.44
C HIS A 12 -1.98 8.03 -0.88
N ILE A 13 -3.09 7.85 -0.18
CA ILE A 13 -4.31 8.67 -0.27
C ILE A 13 -4.61 9.24 1.11
N ALA A 14 -4.97 10.54 1.13
CA ALA A 14 -5.58 11.20 2.28
C ALA A 14 -6.69 12.11 1.75
N ALA A 15 -7.85 11.54 1.49
CA ALA A 15 -8.96 12.19 0.83
C ALA A 15 -10.12 12.37 1.81
N VAL A 16 -10.37 13.62 2.21
CA VAL A 16 -11.39 13.98 3.18
C VAL A 16 -12.55 14.66 2.46
N SER A 17 -13.78 14.32 2.83
CA SER A 17 -15.04 14.94 2.34
C SER A 17 -15.17 14.92 0.82
N GLN A 18 -15.18 13.75 0.21
CA GLN A 18 -15.13 13.61 -1.24
C GLN A 18 -16.49 13.79 -1.94
N GLY A 19 -16.52 14.71 -2.90
CA GLY A 19 -17.64 14.95 -3.83
C GLY A 19 -18.95 15.33 -3.16
N ASP A 20 -20.06 14.92 -3.76
CA ASP A 20 -21.41 15.09 -3.20
C ASP A 20 -21.65 14.19 -1.98
N LYS A 21 -20.77 13.21 -1.72
CA LYS A 21 -20.77 12.30 -0.58
C LYS A 21 -19.78 12.80 0.48
N LYS A 22 -20.08 13.97 1.05
CA LYS A 22 -19.23 14.67 2.03
C LYS A 22 -18.93 13.90 3.32
N ASP A 23 -19.62 12.78 3.52
CA ASP A 23 -19.58 11.99 4.74
C ASP A 23 -18.65 10.76 4.64
N ILE A 24 -17.84 10.68 3.56
CA ILE A 24 -16.92 9.56 3.35
C ILE A 24 -15.50 10.10 3.19
N ASP A 25 -14.63 9.69 4.11
CA ASP A 25 -13.20 9.92 4.02
C ASP A 25 -12.48 8.64 3.61
N VAL A 26 -11.39 8.77 2.82
CA VAL A 26 -10.60 7.64 2.33
C VAL A 26 -9.13 7.89 2.58
N PHE A 27 -8.49 6.96 3.27
CA PHE A 27 -7.05 6.95 3.53
C PHE A 27 -6.48 5.64 3.02
N GLY A 28 -5.28 5.66 2.44
CA GLY A 28 -4.67 4.44 1.93
C GLY A 28 -3.16 4.55 1.79
N VAL A 29 -2.49 3.41 1.88
CA VAL A 29 -1.08 3.20 1.58
C VAL A 29 -0.97 2.11 0.54
N PHE A 30 -0.15 2.34 -0.47
CA PHE A 30 0.10 1.47 -1.61
C PHE A 30 1.61 1.31 -1.75
N ASP A 31 2.12 0.18 -1.29
CA ASP A 31 3.52 -0.18 -1.37
C ASP A 31 3.79 -0.76 -2.76
N GLY A 32 4.56 -0.04 -3.55
CA GLY A 32 4.86 -0.37 -4.93
C GLY A 32 6.06 -1.29 -5.08
N HIS A 33 5.98 -2.25 -6.01
CA HIS A 33 7.10 -3.10 -6.37
C HIS A 33 7.26 -3.23 -7.86
N GLY A 34 8.53 -3.42 -8.26
CA GLY A 34 8.85 -3.48 -9.66
C GLY A 34 8.78 -2.11 -10.37
N GLY A 35 8.49 -1.02 -9.68
CA GLY A 35 8.33 0.35 -10.16
C GLY A 35 7.19 1.06 -9.43
N LYS A 36 7.18 2.39 -9.48
CA LYS A 36 6.16 3.24 -8.84
C LYS A 36 4.89 3.45 -9.67
N GLU A 37 4.84 2.88 -10.88
CA GLU A 37 3.83 3.21 -11.87
C GLU A 37 2.43 2.83 -11.39
N ILE A 38 2.30 1.65 -10.78
CA ILE A 38 0.99 1.11 -10.35
C ILE A 38 0.54 1.76 -9.03
N SER A 39 1.42 1.89 -8.04
CA SER A 39 1.07 2.59 -6.79
C SER A 39 0.61 4.02 -7.05
N LYS A 40 1.30 4.72 -7.97
CA LYS A 40 0.96 6.08 -8.39
C LYS A 40 -0.39 6.13 -9.12
N PHE A 41 -0.61 5.23 -10.08
CA PHE A 41 -1.88 5.12 -10.78
C PHE A 41 -3.04 4.89 -9.80
N VAL A 42 -2.89 3.90 -8.91
CA VAL A 42 -3.92 3.56 -7.92
C VAL A 42 -4.21 4.74 -6.99
N SER A 43 -3.19 5.40 -6.46
CA SER A 43 -3.39 6.53 -5.55
C SER A 43 -4.15 7.70 -6.20
N ASN A 44 -4.05 7.86 -7.52
CA ASN A 44 -4.75 8.91 -8.25
C ASN A 44 -6.20 8.55 -8.60
N HIS A 45 -6.51 7.25 -8.78
CA HIS A 45 -7.81 6.82 -9.32
C HIS A 45 -8.73 6.14 -8.28
N PHE A 46 -8.18 5.48 -7.27
CA PHE A 46 -8.95 4.63 -6.34
C PHE A 46 -10.13 5.37 -5.69
N THR A 47 -9.89 6.57 -5.15
CA THR A 47 -10.95 7.33 -4.47
C THR A 47 -12.10 7.66 -5.41
N GLN A 48 -11.80 8.07 -6.65
CA GLN A 48 -12.82 8.39 -7.63
C GLN A 48 -13.64 7.16 -8.03
N GLU A 49 -12.98 6.02 -8.27
CA GLU A 49 -13.65 4.77 -8.60
C GLU A 49 -14.57 4.29 -7.45
N LEU A 50 -14.13 4.46 -6.21
CA LEU A 50 -14.97 4.15 -5.05
C LEU A 50 -16.20 5.06 -4.97
N ILE A 51 -16.03 6.38 -5.17
CA ILE A 51 -17.13 7.35 -5.06
C ILE A 51 -18.20 7.14 -6.12
N ILE A 52 -17.81 6.78 -7.34
CA ILE A 52 -18.77 6.52 -8.44
C ILE A 52 -19.37 5.12 -8.38
N ASN A 53 -18.90 4.25 -7.47
CA ASN A 53 -19.46 2.90 -7.37
C ASN A 53 -20.93 2.97 -6.96
N LYS A 54 -21.78 2.30 -7.74
CA LYS A 54 -23.25 2.29 -7.55
C LYS A 54 -23.71 1.71 -6.21
N ASN A 55 -22.89 0.81 -5.63
CA ASN A 55 -23.22 0.15 -4.37
C ASN A 55 -22.80 0.99 -3.15
N LEU A 56 -21.94 2.00 -3.32
CA LEU A 56 -21.43 2.81 -2.23
C LEU A 56 -22.52 3.38 -1.30
N PRO A 57 -23.66 3.88 -1.81
CA PRO A 57 -24.72 4.41 -0.94
C PRO A 57 -25.44 3.35 -0.07
N VAL A 58 -25.32 2.07 -0.45
CA VAL A 58 -26.10 0.98 0.14
C VAL A 58 -25.22 0.00 0.90
N ASP A 59 -24.09 -0.37 0.34
CA ASP A 59 -23.16 -1.36 0.88
C ASP A 59 -21.72 -0.98 0.57
N MET A 60 -21.06 -0.32 1.52
CA MET A 60 -19.66 0.07 1.43
C MET A 60 -18.73 -1.15 1.30
N THR A 61 -19.06 -2.27 1.93
CA THR A 61 -18.24 -3.49 1.84
C THR A 61 -18.21 -4.02 0.41
N LEU A 62 -19.38 -4.07 -0.23
CA LEU A 62 -19.47 -4.48 -1.62
C LEU A 62 -18.81 -3.46 -2.55
N ALA A 63 -19.03 -2.17 -2.31
CA ALA A 63 -18.40 -1.10 -3.10
C ALA A 63 -16.87 -1.18 -3.05
N LEU A 64 -16.29 -1.39 -1.87
CA LEU A 64 -14.84 -1.57 -1.71
C LEU A 64 -14.33 -2.79 -2.48
N LYS A 65 -14.98 -3.96 -2.34
CA LYS A 65 -14.59 -5.18 -3.08
C LYS A 65 -14.62 -4.97 -4.59
N GLU A 66 -15.72 -4.40 -5.10
CA GLU A 66 -15.86 -4.12 -6.53
C GLU A 66 -14.81 -3.11 -7.00
N THR A 67 -14.52 -2.07 -6.21
CA THR A 67 -13.50 -1.08 -6.55
C THR A 67 -12.11 -1.70 -6.60
N PHE A 68 -11.75 -2.54 -5.65
CA PHE A 68 -10.46 -3.26 -5.68
C PHE A 68 -10.31 -4.10 -6.95
N ILE A 69 -11.31 -4.90 -7.30
CA ILE A 69 -11.26 -5.70 -8.54
C ILE A 69 -11.24 -4.78 -9.78
N LYS A 70 -12.01 -3.70 -9.76
CA LYS A 70 -12.11 -2.74 -10.85
C LYS A 70 -10.78 -2.05 -11.17
N MET A 71 -9.93 -1.81 -10.17
CA MET A 71 -8.62 -1.19 -10.39
C MET A 71 -7.76 -1.99 -11.38
N ASP A 72 -7.71 -3.32 -11.27
CA ASP A 72 -6.99 -4.16 -12.23
C ASP A 72 -7.61 -4.11 -13.66
N GLU A 73 -8.92 -3.94 -13.76
CA GLU A 73 -9.58 -3.82 -15.06
C GLU A 73 -9.26 -2.48 -15.75
N ILE A 74 -9.34 -1.37 -15.00
CA ILE A 74 -9.11 -0.04 -15.60
C ILE A 74 -7.66 0.17 -15.99
N MET A 75 -6.68 -0.45 -15.31
CA MET A 75 -5.27 -0.41 -15.72
C MET A 75 -5.00 -0.94 -17.13
N GLN A 76 -5.93 -1.72 -17.67
CA GLN A 76 -5.82 -2.33 -18.99
C GLN A 76 -6.53 -1.52 -20.10
N THR A 77 -7.19 -0.42 -19.74
CA THR A 77 -7.78 0.46 -20.75
C THR A 77 -6.70 1.24 -21.52
N PRO A 78 -6.91 1.58 -22.79
CA PRO A 78 -5.92 2.32 -23.56
C PRO A 78 -5.46 3.62 -22.91
N GLU A 79 -6.39 4.35 -22.29
CA GLU A 79 -6.11 5.62 -21.61
C GLU A 79 -5.22 5.41 -20.39
N SER A 80 -5.52 4.39 -19.59
CA SER A 80 -4.73 4.06 -18.38
C SER A 80 -3.35 3.53 -18.74
N VAL A 81 -3.24 2.74 -19.80
CA VAL A 81 -1.94 2.26 -20.30
C VAL A 81 -1.04 3.43 -20.68
N GLU A 82 -1.57 4.45 -21.37
CA GLU A 82 -0.77 5.64 -21.70
C GLU A 82 -0.41 6.49 -20.48
N GLU A 83 -1.27 6.56 -19.47
CA GLU A 83 -0.96 7.22 -18.21
C GLU A 83 0.15 6.47 -17.45
N ILE A 84 0.06 5.14 -17.35
CA ILE A 84 1.08 4.29 -16.72
C ILE A 84 2.45 4.44 -17.42
N LYS A 85 2.47 4.48 -18.76
CA LYS A 85 3.69 4.77 -19.55
C LYS A 85 4.27 6.15 -19.23
N LYS A 86 3.42 7.15 -19.01
CA LYS A 86 3.89 8.48 -18.61
C LYS A 86 4.65 8.40 -17.27
N TYR A 87 4.15 7.64 -16.28
CA TYR A 87 4.86 7.44 -15.02
C TYR A 87 6.18 6.69 -15.23
N ALA A 88 6.22 5.71 -16.12
CA ALA A 88 7.44 4.97 -16.43
C ALA A 88 8.51 5.87 -17.10
N ARG A 89 8.11 6.79 -18.00
CA ARG A 89 9.03 7.79 -18.58
C ARG A 89 9.60 8.69 -17.49
N MET A 90 8.76 9.16 -16.55
CA MET A 90 9.23 9.98 -15.42
C MET A 90 10.20 9.20 -14.53
N SER A 91 9.94 7.92 -14.24
CA SER A 91 10.84 7.06 -13.49
C SER A 91 12.20 6.93 -14.18
N LYS A 92 12.20 6.75 -15.50
CA LYS A 92 13.43 6.65 -16.29
C LYS A 92 14.23 7.95 -16.30
N GLU A 93 13.56 9.10 -16.42
CA GLU A 93 14.23 10.41 -16.36
C GLU A 93 14.90 10.64 -15.01
N GLU A 94 14.23 10.24 -13.90
CA GLU A 94 14.80 10.30 -12.55
C GLU A 94 16.06 9.42 -12.42
N ASP A 95 16.02 8.19 -12.95
CA ASP A 95 17.18 7.29 -12.95
C ASP A 95 18.35 7.82 -13.77
N ASP A 96 18.05 8.38 -14.95
CA ASP A 96 19.07 8.98 -15.83
C ASP A 96 19.73 10.20 -15.16
N LEU A 97 18.98 10.95 -14.36
CA LEU A 97 19.51 12.07 -13.59
C LEU A 97 20.39 11.60 -12.40
N GLN A 98 19.96 10.55 -11.69
CA GLN A 98 20.74 9.98 -10.59
C GLN A 98 22.05 9.36 -11.08
N SER A 99 22.01 8.60 -12.18
CA SER A 99 23.18 7.92 -12.75
C SER A 99 24.25 8.88 -13.24
N LYS A 100 23.90 10.11 -13.65
CA LYS A 100 24.86 11.16 -14.02
C LYS A 100 25.66 11.70 -12.83
N ASN A 101 25.11 11.57 -11.63
CA ASN A 101 25.74 12.03 -10.40
C ASN A 101 26.56 10.95 -9.69
N GLU A 102 26.53 9.70 -10.18
CA GLU A 102 27.30 8.59 -9.61
C GLU A 102 28.72 8.53 -10.21
N PRO A 103 29.73 8.08 -9.42
CA PRO A 103 31.10 7.90 -9.94
C PRO A 103 31.10 6.90 -11.10
N PRO A 104 31.85 7.18 -12.18
CA PRO A 104 31.95 6.26 -13.31
C PRO A 104 32.51 4.90 -12.88
N ASN A 105 31.93 3.81 -13.38
CA ASN A 105 32.29 2.42 -13.08
C ASN A 105 31.95 1.95 -11.63
N SER A 106 31.07 2.60 -10.93
CA SER A 106 30.56 2.06 -9.67
C SER A 106 29.69 0.81 -9.91
N GLN A 107 29.67 -0.10 -8.94
CA GLN A 107 28.78 -1.26 -8.95
C GLN A 107 27.30 -0.83 -9.04
N MET A 108 27.00 0.35 -8.48
CA MET A 108 25.71 1.04 -8.57
C MET A 108 25.33 1.42 -10.01
N GLN A 109 26.30 1.91 -10.79
CA GLN A 109 26.07 2.26 -12.20
C GLN A 109 25.74 1.02 -13.05
N LEU A 110 26.40 -0.12 -12.78
CA LEU A 110 26.11 -1.37 -13.47
C LEU A 110 24.69 -1.88 -13.14
N ILE A 111 24.28 -1.80 -11.87
CA ILE A 111 22.93 -2.17 -11.41
C ILE A 111 21.89 -1.21 -12.01
N SER A 112 22.17 0.10 -12.09
CA SER A 112 21.25 1.06 -12.69
C SER A 112 21.10 0.83 -14.20
N GLN A 113 22.14 0.44 -14.91
CA GLN A 113 22.06 0.05 -16.31
C GLN A 113 21.25 -1.24 -16.53
N LEU A 114 21.34 -2.21 -15.63
CA LEU A 114 20.53 -3.43 -15.66
C LEU A 114 19.04 -3.15 -15.37
N MET A 115 18.77 -2.23 -14.44
CA MET A 115 17.41 -1.81 -14.11
C MET A 115 16.78 -0.89 -15.18
N ALA A 116 17.60 -0.11 -15.91
CA ALA A 116 17.17 0.75 -17.01
C ALA A 116 16.67 -0.02 -18.25
N GLN A 117 16.70 -1.36 -18.23
CA GLN A 117 16.20 -2.19 -19.33
C GLN A 117 14.67 -2.29 -19.40
N LYS A 118 13.93 -1.69 -18.45
CA LYS A 118 12.48 -1.57 -18.63
C LYS A 118 12.17 -0.58 -19.73
N ASP A 119 11.49 -1.07 -20.76
CA ASP A 119 10.99 -0.20 -21.82
C ASP A 119 9.79 0.61 -21.29
N PRO A 120 9.91 1.94 -21.10
CA PRO A 120 8.83 2.79 -20.62
C PRO A 120 7.66 2.88 -21.61
N GLU A 121 7.86 2.45 -22.85
CA GLU A 121 6.80 2.39 -23.88
C GLU A 121 6.09 1.02 -23.93
N SER A 122 6.50 0.07 -23.09
CA SER A 122 5.86 -1.23 -23.02
C SER A 122 4.40 -1.13 -22.60
N ASN A 123 3.53 -1.83 -23.29
CA ASN A 123 2.12 -2.01 -22.87
C ASN A 123 1.99 -2.98 -21.69
N ASP A 124 3.08 -3.64 -21.30
CA ASP A 124 3.10 -4.74 -20.33
C ASP A 124 3.60 -4.31 -18.96
N ILE A 125 3.67 -2.99 -18.66
CA ILE A 125 4.17 -2.48 -17.38
C ILE A 125 3.37 -3.07 -16.22
N SER A 126 2.03 -3.02 -16.28
CA SER A 126 1.14 -3.57 -15.26
C SER A 126 1.18 -5.10 -15.15
N MET A 127 1.79 -5.79 -16.11
CA MET A 127 1.99 -7.25 -16.03
C MET A 127 3.02 -7.65 -14.97
N ARG A 128 4.03 -6.79 -14.72
CA ARG A 128 5.20 -7.10 -13.86
C ARG A 128 5.47 -6.05 -12.79
N THR A 129 4.60 -5.10 -12.67
CA THR A 129 4.65 -4.03 -11.68
C THR A 129 3.34 -4.07 -10.92
N GLY A 130 3.41 -3.96 -9.61
CA GLY A 130 2.22 -3.99 -8.77
C GLY A 130 2.38 -3.13 -7.52
N CYS A 131 1.36 -3.16 -6.69
CA CYS A 131 1.44 -2.60 -5.35
C CYS A 131 0.48 -3.32 -4.40
N THR A 132 0.82 -3.31 -3.11
CA THR A 132 -0.14 -3.60 -2.05
C THR A 132 -1.26 -2.56 -2.02
N ALA A 133 -2.32 -2.83 -1.30
CA ALA A 133 -3.38 -1.87 -1.07
C ALA A 133 -3.95 -2.02 0.34
N CYS A 134 -3.67 -1.06 1.20
CA CYS A 134 -4.21 -0.99 2.53
C CYS A 134 -5.02 0.29 2.66
N VAL A 135 -6.36 0.17 2.73
CA VAL A 135 -7.30 1.29 2.65
C VAL A 135 -8.23 1.30 3.86
N MET A 136 -8.40 2.48 4.44
CA MET A 136 -9.40 2.79 5.43
C MET A 136 -10.43 3.76 4.85
N SER A 137 -11.71 3.47 5.04
CA SER A 137 -12.80 4.42 4.74
C SER A 137 -13.59 4.72 6.00
N ILE A 138 -13.92 5.99 6.21
CA ILE A 138 -14.78 6.47 7.29
C ILE A 138 -16.14 6.82 6.69
N ASP A 139 -17.19 6.20 7.21
CA ASP A 139 -18.56 6.56 6.91
C ASP A 139 -19.13 7.31 8.11
N GLU A 140 -19.13 8.63 8.02
CA GLU A 140 -19.60 9.51 9.08
C GLU A 140 -21.11 9.43 9.29
N THR A 141 -21.85 9.14 8.23
CA THR A 141 -23.33 9.01 8.30
C THR A 141 -23.74 7.77 9.09
N ASN A 142 -23.14 6.62 8.79
CA ASN A 142 -23.45 5.35 9.43
C ASN A 142 -22.57 5.06 10.66
N LYS A 143 -21.64 5.96 10.99
CA LYS A 143 -20.68 5.81 12.09
C LYS A 143 -19.95 4.47 12.02
N LYS A 144 -19.34 4.18 10.89
CA LYS A 144 -18.57 2.96 10.64
C LYS A 144 -17.19 3.25 10.06
N LEU A 145 -16.24 2.39 10.43
CA LEU A 145 -14.90 2.34 9.85
C LEU A 145 -14.78 1.03 9.06
N TYR A 146 -14.27 1.14 7.85
CA TYR A 146 -14.02 0.03 6.95
C TYR A 146 -12.53 -0.06 6.68
N PHE A 147 -11.96 -1.23 6.86
CA PHE A 147 -10.55 -1.52 6.61
C PHE A 147 -10.47 -2.60 5.55
N ALA A 148 -9.93 -2.26 4.38
CA ALA A 148 -9.78 -3.16 3.25
C ALA A 148 -8.29 -3.35 2.96
N ASN A 149 -7.83 -4.61 2.95
CA ASN A 149 -6.43 -4.95 2.73
C ASN A 149 -6.26 -6.00 1.63
N ALA A 150 -5.31 -5.75 0.73
CA ALA A 150 -4.79 -6.70 -0.25
C ALA A 150 -3.27 -6.52 -0.33
N GLY A 151 -2.52 -7.40 0.35
CA GLY A 151 -1.06 -7.36 0.46
C GLY A 151 -0.58 -7.40 1.90
N ASP A 152 0.65 -7.00 2.13
CA ASP A 152 1.35 -7.05 3.41
C ASP A 152 1.64 -5.68 4.04
N SER A 153 1.07 -4.61 3.49
CA SER A 153 0.83 -3.37 4.23
C SER A 153 -0.23 -3.63 5.31
N ARG A 154 -0.23 -2.85 6.39
CA ARG A 154 -1.07 -3.15 7.56
C ARG A 154 -1.75 -1.91 8.13
N VAL A 155 -2.96 -2.13 8.68
CA VAL A 155 -3.68 -1.15 9.52
C VAL A 155 -3.69 -1.60 10.97
N VAL A 156 -3.30 -0.69 11.84
CA VAL A 156 -3.37 -0.87 13.30
C VAL A 156 -4.19 0.26 13.89
N MET A 157 -5.20 -0.08 14.68
CA MET A 157 -5.99 0.87 15.43
C MET A 157 -5.51 0.90 16.88
N CYS A 158 -5.34 2.08 17.43
CA CYS A 158 -5.13 2.28 18.84
C CYS A 158 -6.46 2.61 19.52
N ARG A 159 -6.87 1.74 20.45
CA ARG A 159 -8.08 1.90 21.24
C ARG A 159 -7.74 1.93 22.71
N ALA A 160 -8.04 3.03 23.39
CA ALA A 160 -7.73 3.22 24.82
C ALA A 160 -6.27 2.84 25.15
N GLY A 161 -5.33 3.18 24.29
CA GLY A 161 -3.89 2.91 24.43
C GLY A 161 -3.44 1.50 24.03
N THR A 162 -4.35 0.63 23.57
CA THR A 162 -4.03 -0.75 23.14
C THR A 162 -4.09 -0.87 21.62
N ALA A 163 -3.08 -1.50 21.03
CA ALA A 163 -3.02 -1.75 19.61
C ALA A 163 -3.90 -2.94 19.20
N GLU A 164 -4.77 -2.74 18.22
CA GLU A 164 -5.61 -3.77 17.61
C GLU A 164 -5.31 -3.85 16.12
N ALA A 165 -4.95 -5.03 15.60
CA ALA A 165 -4.77 -5.24 14.17
C ALA A 165 -6.14 -5.18 13.46
N MET A 166 -6.25 -4.31 12.45
CA MET A 166 -7.45 -4.16 11.63
C MET A 166 -7.33 -4.86 10.28
N SER A 167 -6.15 -5.31 9.93
CA SER A 167 -5.86 -6.16 8.76
C SER A 167 -4.92 -7.29 9.12
N GLU A 168 -4.85 -8.29 8.27
CA GLU A 168 -3.88 -9.38 8.30
C GLU A 168 -3.02 -9.31 7.04
N ASP A 169 -1.71 -9.52 7.18
CA ASP A 169 -0.77 -9.47 6.06
C ASP A 169 -0.94 -10.72 5.18
N HIS A 170 -1.07 -10.53 3.87
CA HIS A 170 -1.26 -11.63 2.92
C HIS A 170 0.08 -12.15 2.42
N LYS A 171 0.66 -13.08 3.18
CA LYS A 171 1.96 -13.71 2.88
C LYS A 171 1.79 -15.12 2.29
N PRO A 172 2.75 -15.62 1.49
CA PRO A 172 2.70 -16.97 0.93
C PRO A 172 2.64 -18.12 1.95
N GLU A 173 2.98 -17.84 3.22
CA GLU A 173 2.94 -18.81 4.32
C GLU A 173 1.53 -19.06 4.86
N MET A 174 0.56 -18.18 4.56
CA MET A 174 -0.83 -18.35 5.00
C MET A 174 -1.51 -19.51 4.26
N ASP A 175 -2.17 -20.39 4.99
CA ASP A 175 -2.79 -21.57 4.40
C ASP A 175 -3.90 -21.24 3.39
N SER A 176 -4.70 -20.19 3.64
CA SER A 176 -5.72 -19.71 2.71
C SER A 176 -5.11 -19.27 1.37
N GLU A 177 -4.00 -18.54 1.44
CA GLU A 177 -3.28 -18.03 0.28
C GLU A 177 -2.62 -19.16 -0.50
N LYS A 178 -1.94 -20.10 0.20
CA LYS A 178 -1.38 -21.31 -0.41
C LYS A 178 -2.42 -22.09 -1.20
N ILE A 179 -3.57 -22.35 -0.58
CA ILE A 179 -4.66 -23.10 -1.23
C ILE A 179 -5.12 -22.40 -2.51
N ARG A 180 -5.29 -21.08 -2.51
CA ARG A 180 -5.66 -20.32 -3.69
C ARG A 180 -4.59 -20.39 -4.77
N ILE A 181 -3.32 -20.18 -4.43
CA ILE A 181 -2.19 -20.18 -5.37
C ILE A 181 -2.07 -21.54 -6.06
N TYR A 182 -2.14 -22.65 -5.30
CA TYR A 182 -2.07 -23.99 -5.90
C TYR A 182 -3.30 -24.32 -6.76
N LYS A 183 -4.51 -23.86 -6.38
CA LYS A 183 -5.72 -24.01 -7.21
C LYS A 183 -5.65 -23.22 -8.51
N ALA A 184 -4.88 -22.14 -8.52
CA ALA A 184 -4.64 -21.31 -9.69
C ALA A 184 -3.45 -21.79 -10.54
N ASP A 185 -3.03 -23.07 -10.38
CA ASP A 185 -1.90 -23.68 -11.07
C ASP A 185 -0.55 -23.00 -10.74
N GLY A 186 -0.46 -22.35 -9.59
CA GLY A 186 0.76 -21.73 -9.07
C GLY A 186 1.55 -22.66 -8.17
N TRP A 187 2.71 -22.18 -7.74
CA TRP A 187 3.57 -22.84 -6.77
C TRP A 187 4.30 -21.80 -5.91
N ILE A 188 4.81 -22.25 -4.76
CA ILE A 188 5.58 -21.41 -3.82
C ILE A 188 6.95 -22.06 -3.64
N SER A 189 8.01 -21.28 -3.74
CA SER A 189 9.39 -21.65 -3.41
C SER A 189 10.05 -20.51 -2.65
N ASP A 190 10.77 -20.86 -1.59
CA ASP A 190 11.52 -19.94 -0.75
C ASP A 190 10.65 -18.75 -0.25
N GLY A 191 9.40 -19.05 0.15
CA GLY A 191 8.45 -18.05 0.60
C GLY A 191 7.93 -17.11 -0.49
N ARG A 192 8.09 -17.49 -1.79
CA ARG A 192 7.70 -16.64 -2.93
C ARG A 192 6.81 -17.35 -3.92
N VAL A 193 5.80 -16.67 -4.41
CA VAL A 193 4.94 -17.14 -5.49
C VAL A 193 5.75 -17.20 -6.78
N LYS A 194 5.77 -18.38 -7.42
CA LYS A 194 6.65 -18.70 -8.57
C LYS A 194 8.12 -18.36 -8.33
N GLY A 195 8.59 -18.38 -7.07
CA GLY A 195 9.95 -18.05 -6.70
C GLY A 195 10.32 -16.58 -6.85
N ASN A 196 9.36 -15.69 -7.10
CA ASN A 196 9.60 -14.27 -7.38
C ASN A 196 8.91 -13.33 -6.37
N LEU A 197 7.60 -13.38 -6.22
CA LEU A 197 6.82 -12.42 -5.47
C LEU A 197 6.57 -12.88 -4.03
N ASN A 198 6.89 -12.03 -3.03
CA ASN A 198 6.76 -12.33 -1.61
C ASN A 198 5.38 -12.01 -1.01
N LEU A 199 4.48 -11.44 -1.80
CA LEU A 199 3.10 -11.16 -1.45
C LEU A 199 2.13 -12.00 -2.29
N THR A 200 0.87 -12.09 -1.87
CA THR A 200 -0.13 -12.95 -2.51
C THR A 200 -1.37 -12.19 -2.96
N ARG A 201 -1.49 -10.91 -2.59
CA ARG A 201 -2.56 -10.03 -3.02
C ARG A 201 -2.01 -8.63 -3.28
N GLY A 202 -2.64 -7.92 -4.23
CA GLY A 202 -2.30 -6.54 -4.61
C GLY A 202 -2.88 -6.18 -5.96
N PHE A 203 -2.64 -4.95 -6.37
CA PHE A 203 -2.97 -4.42 -7.70
C PHE A 203 -1.82 -4.64 -8.67
N GLY A 204 -2.13 -4.67 -9.97
CA GLY A 204 -1.14 -4.96 -11.00
C GLY A 204 -0.71 -6.42 -10.99
N ASP A 205 0.55 -6.71 -11.28
CA ASP A 205 1.07 -8.09 -11.38
C ASP A 205 0.19 -8.98 -12.25
N LEU A 206 -0.32 -8.40 -13.34
CA LEU A 206 -1.36 -9.02 -14.15
C LEU A 206 -0.89 -10.33 -14.81
N GLU A 207 0.42 -10.60 -14.87
CA GLU A 207 0.94 -11.89 -15.35
C GLU A 207 0.49 -13.08 -14.47
N TYR A 208 0.19 -12.83 -13.18
CA TYR A 208 -0.32 -13.83 -12.24
C TYR A 208 -1.86 -13.93 -12.24
N LYS A 209 -2.55 -13.08 -13.02
CA LYS A 209 -4.01 -12.94 -13.07
C LYS A 209 -4.61 -13.33 -14.43
N GLN A 210 -3.93 -14.22 -15.18
CA GLN A 210 -4.28 -14.56 -16.57
C GLN A 210 -5.12 -15.82 -16.74
N ASN A 211 -5.49 -16.51 -15.67
CA ASN A 211 -6.26 -17.74 -15.78
C ASN A 211 -7.74 -17.43 -16.06
N LYS A 212 -8.14 -17.45 -17.33
CA LYS A 212 -9.50 -17.14 -17.80
C LYS A 212 -10.60 -18.09 -17.28
N LYS A 213 -10.23 -19.20 -16.64
CA LYS A 213 -11.18 -20.16 -16.05
C LYS A 213 -11.52 -19.79 -14.60
N LEU A 214 -10.74 -18.90 -13.99
CA LEU A 214 -10.91 -18.47 -12.61
C LEU A 214 -11.50 -17.08 -12.57
N LYS A 215 -12.24 -16.81 -11.51
CA LYS A 215 -12.71 -15.45 -11.18
C LYS A 215 -11.52 -14.60 -10.69
N PRO A 216 -11.65 -13.25 -10.69
CA PRO A 216 -10.59 -12.36 -10.18
C PRO A 216 -10.13 -12.69 -8.77
N GLU A 217 -11.07 -13.06 -7.88
CA GLU A 217 -10.77 -13.42 -6.48
C GLU A 217 -10.02 -14.74 -6.32
N ASP A 218 -10.08 -15.62 -7.31
CA ASP A 218 -9.47 -16.96 -7.30
C ASP A 218 -8.14 -17.03 -8.06
N GLN A 219 -7.66 -15.91 -8.62
CA GLN A 219 -6.40 -15.83 -9.34
C GLN A 219 -5.20 -16.09 -8.41
N MET A 220 -4.06 -16.45 -8.99
CA MET A 220 -2.84 -16.76 -8.25
C MET A 220 -2.42 -15.61 -7.31
N ILE A 221 -2.35 -14.39 -7.85
CA ILE A 221 -2.37 -13.14 -7.10
C ILE A 221 -3.75 -12.53 -7.31
N THR A 222 -4.32 -11.89 -6.30
CA THR A 222 -5.65 -11.29 -6.43
C THR A 222 -5.70 -9.89 -5.85
N ALA A 223 -6.49 -9.01 -6.46
CA ALA A 223 -6.83 -7.72 -5.89
C ALA A 223 -7.99 -7.81 -4.87
N ASN A 224 -8.63 -8.98 -4.69
CA ASN A 224 -9.74 -9.12 -3.77
C ASN A 224 -9.30 -8.85 -2.32
N PRO A 225 -9.85 -7.82 -1.65
CA PRO A 225 -9.43 -7.46 -0.30
C PRO A 225 -10.12 -8.30 0.76
N ASP A 226 -9.46 -8.50 1.88
CA ASP A 226 -10.15 -8.78 3.14
C ASP A 226 -10.68 -7.48 3.72
N ILE A 227 -11.92 -7.50 4.22
CA ILE A 227 -12.57 -6.29 4.77
C ILE A 227 -13.01 -6.53 6.19
N LYS A 228 -12.54 -5.68 7.10
CA LYS A 228 -13.01 -5.61 8.48
C LYS A 228 -13.85 -4.35 8.68
N VAL A 229 -14.98 -4.47 9.33
CA VAL A 229 -15.88 -3.35 9.61
C VAL A 229 -16.10 -3.25 11.11
N ILE A 230 -15.98 -2.04 11.63
CA ILE A 230 -16.26 -1.76 13.04
C ILE A 230 -17.14 -0.52 13.20
N ASP A 231 -17.82 -0.40 14.33
CA ASP A 231 -18.50 0.82 14.69
C ASP A 231 -17.47 1.90 15.09
N TYR A 232 -17.66 3.10 14.58
CA TYR A 232 -16.89 4.26 14.99
C TYR A 232 -17.36 4.72 16.37
N LYS A 233 -16.51 4.59 17.37
CA LYS A 233 -16.77 4.92 18.78
C LYS A 233 -15.73 5.89 19.32
N ASP A 234 -16.11 6.65 20.36
CA ASP A 234 -15.25 7.65 21.01
C ASP A 234 -14.03 7.06 21.74
N ASP A 235 -13.96 5.73 21.88
CA ASP A 235 -12.82 5.03 22.52
C ASP A 235 -11.63 4.80 21.59
N ILE A 236 -11.78 5.09 20.30
CA ILE A 236 -10.69 5.03 19.32
C ILE A 236 -9.81 6.28 19.48
N ASP A 237 -8.51 6.09 19.68
CA ASP A 237 -7.55 7.18 19.81
C ASP A 237 -7.04 7.63 18.43
N PHE A 238 -6.57 6.68 17.63
CA PHE A 238 -6.09 6.89 16.26
C PHE A 238 -5.97 5.57 15.49
N VAL A 239 -5.75 5.69 14.19
CA VAL A 239 -5.42 4.57 13.30
C VAL A 239 -4.08 4.87 12.61
N ILE A 240 -3.22 3.85 12.50
CA ILE A 240 -1.97 3.87 11.75
C ILE A 240 -2.12 2.96 10.54
N ILE A 241 -1.87 3.47 9.34
CA ILE A 241 -1.76 2.69 8.11
C ILE A 241 -0.31 2.79 7.65
N GLY A 242 0.35 1.68 7.39
CA GLY A 242 1.76 1.69 6.98
C GLY A 242 2.09 0.54 6.02
N CYS A 243 3.14 0.75 5.20
CA CYS A 243 3.77 -0.31 4.41
C CYS A 243 4.65 -1.22 5.28
N ASP A 244 5.18 -2.28 4.70
CA ASP A 244 6.05 -3.23 5.41
C ASP A 244 7.35 -2.58 5.91
N GLY A 245 7.87 -1.54 5.26
CA GLY A 245 9.01 -0.75 5.76
C GLY A 245 8.81 -0.17 7.17
N ILE A 246 7.55 -0.04 7.64
CA ILE A 246 7.23 0.30 9.03
C ILE A 246 7.12 -0.96 9.88
N TRP A 247 6.37 -1.96 9.40
CA TRP A 247 5.98 -3.12 10.19
C TRP A 247 7.07 -4.18 10.34
N ASP A 248 8.08 -4.16 9.48
CA ASP A 248 9.31 -4.94 9.65
C ASP A 248 10.22 -4.38 10.76
N CYS A 249 10.06 -3.08 11.09
CA CYS A 249 10.84 -2.39 12.12
C CYS A 249 10.12 -2.31 13.47
N LEU A 250 8.78 -2.21 13.50
CA LEU A 250 7.99 -1.96 14.71
C LEU A 250 6.88 -2.99 14.87
N GLN A 251 6.71 -3.45 16.12
CA GLN A 251 5.51 -4.18 16.50
C GLN A 251 4.32 -3.22 16.61
N ASN A 252 3.10 -3.74 16.44
CA ASN A 252 1.87 -2.94 16.47
C ASN A 252 1.77 -2.04 17.72
N GLN A 253 2.07 -2.58 18.91
CA GLN A 253 2.00 -1.82 20.16
C GLN A 253 3.10 -0.78 20.24
N GLU A 254 4.32 -1.07 19.78
CA GLU A 254 5.43 -0.12 19.77
C GLU A 254 5.14 1.12 18.94
N ALA A 255 4.53 0.94 17.75
CA ALA A 255 4.08 2.04 16.91
C ALA A 255 3.01 2.89 17.62
N CYS A 256 2.02 2.23 18.26
CA CYS A 256 1.00 2.93 19.05
C CYS A 256 1.62 3.71 20.22
N ASP A 257 2.51 3.10 20.99
CA ASP A 257 3.17 3.72 22.14
C ASP A 257 4.01 4.93 21.72
N PHE A 258 4.65 4.84 20.54
CA PHE A 258 5.41 5.94 19.97
C PHE A 258 4.51 7.17 19.74
N VAL A 259 3.35 6.98 19.08
CA VAL A 259 2.40 8.05 18.79
C VAL A 259 1.79 8.60 20.10
N ILE A 260 1.34 7.72 21.01
CA ILE A 260 0.76 8.12 22.31
C ILE A 260 1.72 9.02 23.08
N LYS A 261 2.99 8.61 23.18
CA LYS A 261 4.00 9.37 23.91
C LYS A 261 4.15 10.79 23.36
N ARG A 262 4.23 10.96 22.04
CA ARG A 262 4.38 12.28 21.41
C ARG A 262 3.16 13.16 21.61
N LEU A 263 1.96 12.60 21.45
CA LEU A 263 0.72 13.33 21.70
C LEU A 263 0.56 13.77 23.16
N LYS A 264 1.07 12.97 24.13
CA LYS A 264 1.07 13.35 25.54
C LYS A 264 2.11 14.42 25.86
N ASP A 265 3.33 14.27 25.33
CA ASP A 265 4.45 15.16 25.63
C ASP A 265 4.28 16.54 24.96
N LYS A 266 3.63 16.57 23.79
CA LYS A 266 3.41 17.77 22.96
C LYS A 266 2.01 17.75 22.36
N PRO A 267 0.96 18.15 23.11
CA PRO A 267 -0.44 18.04 22.63
C PRO A 267 -0.76 18.80 21.35
N ASP A 268 -0.01 19.84 21.02
CA ASP A 268 -0.20 20.68 19.83
C ASP A 268 0.75 20.29 18.67
N ILE A 269 1.47 19.16 18.78
CA ILE A 269 2.37 18.69 17.72
C ILE A 269 1.57 18.34 16.46
N GLN A 270 2.09 18.73 15.32
CA GLN A 270 1.54 18.28 14.04
C GLN A 270 1.79 16.78 13.86
N ILE A 271 0.78 16.05 13.41
CA ILE A 271 0.86 14.59 13.24
C ILE A 271 1.98 14.20 12.27
N CYS A 272 2.21 14.97 11.19
CA CYS A 272 3.33 14.73 10.29
C CYS A 272 4.69 14.73 11.00
N LYS A 273 4.87 15.56 12.05
CA LYS A 273 6.12 15.58 12.84
C LYS A 273 6.29 14.32 13.70
N ILE A 274 5.19 13.76 14.19
CA ILE A 274 5.24 12.47 14.90
C ILE A 274 5.69 11.37 13.93
N ILE A 275 5.13 11.38 12.70
CA ILE A 275 5.49 10.42 11.66
C ILE A 275 6.97 10.59 11.29
N GLU A 276 7.43 11.82 11.00
CA GLU A 276 8.84 12.10 10.70
C GLU A 276 9.77 11.56 11.79
N GLU A 277 9.49 11.87 13.08
CA GLU A 277 10.28 11.36 14.21
C GLU A 277 10.26 9.83 14.31
N MET A 278 9.13 9.19 13.96
CA MET A 278 9.01 7.73 13.95
C MET A 278 9.88 7.13 12.84
N LEU A 279 9.80 7.65 11.61
CA LEU A 279 10.59 7.18 10.49
C LEU A 279 12.09 7.37 10.74
N ASP A 280 12.49 8.52 11.29
CA ASP A 280 13.91 8.78 11.64
C ASP A 280 14.42 7.82 12.72
N SER A 281 13.54 7.32 13.59
CA SER A 281 13.93 6.38 14.65
C SER A 281 14.12 4.94 14.20
N ILE A 282 13.57 4.57 13.03
CA ILE A 282 13.59 3.19 12.51
C ILE A 282 14.43 3.02 11.24
N VAL A 283 14.83 4.12 10.58
CA VAL A 283 15.72 4.03 9.43
C VAL A 283 17.07 3.46 9.85
N ALA A 284 17.58 2.51 9.07
CA ALA A 284 18.88 1.89 9.34
C ALA A 284 20.01 2.92 9.32
N THR A 285 20.87 2.87 10.33
CA THR A 285 22.03 3.76 10.47
C THR A 285 23.31 3.15 9.94
N ASP A 286 23.37 1.82 9.81
CA ASP A 286 24.51 1.07 9.28
C ASP A 286 24.04 0.01 8.28
N LEU A 287 24.37 0.23 7.00
CA LEU A 287 24.00 -0.67 5.91
C LEU A 287 24.84 -1.96 5.85
N TYR A 288 26.01 -1.99 6.47
CA TYR A 288 26.91 -3.13 6.38
C TYR A 288 26.56 -4.26 7.35
N ASN A 289 25.92 -3.93 8.45
CA ASN A 289 25.57 -4.87 9.52
C ASN A 289 24.06 -5.19 9.58
N GLU A 290 23.27 -4.58 8.68
CA GLU A 290 21.82 -4.69 8.72
C GLU A 290 21.28 -5.83 7.86
N THR A 291 20.21 -6.45 8.32
CA THR A 291 19.48 -7.52 7.61
C THR A 291 18.54 -6.99 6.52
N GLY A 292 18.64 -5.70 6.20
CA GLY A 292 17.72 -4.99 5.31
C GLY A 292 16.59 -4.27 6.04
N VAL A 293 16.37 -4.56 7.33
CA VAL A 293 15.37 -3.88 8.18
C VAL A 293 15.74 -2.40 8.31
N GLY A 294 14.75 -1.52 8.12
CA GLY A 294 14.97 -0.07 8.14
C GLY A 294 15.58 0.51 6.87
N CYS A 295 15.77 -0.29 5.81
CA CYS A 295 16.33 0.17 4.54
C CYS A 295 15.27 0.46 3.48
N ASP A 296 14.03 0.04 3.68
CA ASP A 296 12.97 0.14 2.68
C ASP A 296 12.34 1.52 2.56
N ASN A 297 11.48 1.67 1.56
CA ASN A 297 10.53 2.77 1.50
C ASN A 297 9.64 2.72 2.74
N MET A 298 9.34 3.88 3.32
CA MET A 298 8.55 3.99 4.54
C MET A 298 7.43 4.98 4.32
N THR A 299 6.22 4.48 4.18
CA THR A 299 5.01 5.30 4.05
C THR A 299 4.05 4.98 5.19
N CYS A 300 3.65 6.03 5.90
CA CYS A 300 2.76 5.95 7.05
C CYS A 300 1.71 7.06 7.02
N ALA A 301 0.48 6.72 7.35
CA ALA A 301 -0.60 7.65 7.63
C ALA A 301 -1.12 7.42 9.05
N VAL A 302 -1.28 8.50 9.81
CA VAL A 302 -1.88 8.47 11.16
C VAL A 302 -3.13 9.33 11.17
N ILE A 303 -4.26 8.72 11.45
CA ILE A 303 -5.59 9.35 11.49
C ILE A 303 -6.01 9.47 12.95
N VAL A 304 -6.00 10.69 13.49
CA VAL A 304 -6.36 10.97 14.88
C VAL A 304 -7.81 11.42 14.96
N PHE A 305 -8.60 10.75 15.77
CA PHE A 305 -9.99 11.09 16.02
C PHE A 305 -10.09 12.15 17.11
N LYS A 306 -10.66 13.30 16.78
CA LYS A 306 -10.89 14.37 17.77
C LYS A 306 -12.06 13.93 18.68
N LYS A 307 -11.76 13.80 19.97
CA LYS A 307 -12.80 13.59 20.98
C LYS A 307 -13.46 14.95 21.25
N ASP A 308 -14.76 15.03 21.12
CA ASP A 308 -15.49 16.23 21.55
C ASP A 308 -15.16 16.49 23.03
N LYS A 309 -14.68 17.71 23.33
CA LYS A 309 -14.47 18.10 24.71
C LYS A 309 -15.85 18.13 25.38
N LYS A 310 -16.14 17.12 26.21
CA LYS A 310 -17.32 17.13 27.09
C LYS A 310 -17.20 18.21 28.15
#